data_1c0153775c66554968d825b4f05b311a
#
_entry.id   1c0153775c66554968d825b4f05b311a
#
_cell.length_a   1.000
_cell.length_b   1.000
_cell.length_c   1.000
_cell.angle_alpha   90.00
_cell.angle_beta   90.00
_cell.angle_gamma   90.00
#
_symmetry.space_group_name_H-M   'P 1'
#
loop_
_entity.id
_entity.type
_entity.pdbx_description
1 polymer ?
#
loop_
_entity_poly.entity_id
_entity_poly.type
_entity_poly.pdbx_seq_one_letter_code
_entity_poly.pdbx_strand_id
1 'polypeptide(L)'
;MYKELKKFKVSDSFTFTTDDSLEQVCNASDGSGVFLVYAVGDEKELIMVGSTGTVQNDGSLKIKNGGLKEKIVEGHQFAKTGRKYSWPAQMKIETISTLEVVWYETFNEKSKGIPTSVEGQVLQNFFDENGRLPKWNVAF
;
A
#
# COMPACT_ATOMS: atom_id res chain seq x y z
N MET A 1 -11.42 -10.80 2.76
CA MET A 1 -11.12 -10.09 4.00
C MET A 1 -11.59 -8.64 3.98
N TYR A 2 -11.08 -7.79 3.12
CA TYR A 2 -11.57 -6.42 2.98
C TYR A 2 -12.56 -6.35 1.82
N LYS A 3 -13.83 -6.62 2.12
CA LYS A 3 -14.88 -6.76 1.11
C LYS A 3 -15.06 -5.50 0.28
N GLU A 4 -14.85 -4.33 0.88
CA GLU A 4 -14.97 -3.04 0.20
C GLU A 4 -13.96 -2.87 -0.94
N LEU A 5 -12.89 -3.67 -0.97
CA LEU A 5 -11.89 -3.61 -2.03
C LEU A 5 -12.27 -4.41 -3.26
N LYS A 6 -13.20 -5.36 -3.14
CA LYS A 6 -13.56 -6.27 -4.25
C LYS A 6 -14.18 -5.56 -5.45
N LYS A 7 -14.77 -4.39 -5.24
CA LYS A 7 -15.37 -3.60 -6.32
C LYS A 7 -14.34 -2.97 -7.24
N PHE A 8 -13.08 -2.84 -6.80
CA PHE A 8 -12.02 -2.26 -7.62
C PHE A 8 -11.38 -3.35 -8.45
N LYS A 9 -11.58 -3.28 -9.78
CA LYS A 9 -11.20 -4.36 -10.69
C LYS A 9 -9.79 -4.26 -11.21
N VAL A 10 -9.19 -3.05 -11.17
CA VAL A 10 -7.80 -2.87 -11.55
C VAL A 10 -6.95 -3.06 -10.31
N SER A 11 -6.43 -4.26 -10.15
CA SER A 11 -5.64 -4.66 -8.98
C SER A 11 -4.71 -5.80 -9.34
N ASP A 12 -3.67 -5.95 -8.56
CA ASP A 12 -2.74 -7.07 -8.66
C ASP A 12 -1.93 -7.16 -7.38
N SER A 13 -1.02 -8.11 -7.33
CA SER A 13 -0.13 -8.29 -6.19
C SER A 13 1.25 -8.69 -6.67
N PHE A 14 2.22 -8.50 -5.80
CA PHE A 14 3.58 -9.01 -6.01
C PHE A 14 4.19 -9.38 -4.66
N THR A 15 5.24 -10.20 -4.71
CA THR A 15 6.02 -10.54 -3.51
C THR A 15 7.38 -9.86 -3.58
N PHE A 16 7.95 -9.59 -2.41
CA PHE A 16 9.24 -8.93 -2.28
C PHE A 16 10.04 -9.58 -1.16
N THR A 17 11.28 -9.96 -1.48
CA THR A 17 12.24 -10.46 -0.48
C THR A 17 13.41 -9.47 -0.37
N THR A 18 14.24 -9.62 0.66
CA THR A 18 15.37 -8.71 0.86
C THR A 18 16.44 -8.80 -0.25
N ASP A 19 16.39 -9.87 -1.07
CA ASP A 19 17.31 -10.05 -2.19
C ASP A 19 16.78 -9.47 -3.50
N ASP A 20 15.51 -9.07 -3.53
CA ASP A 20 14.87 -8.54 -4.73
C ASP A 20 15.14 -7.04 -4.88
N SER A 21 15.00 -6.56 -6.11
CA SER A 21 14.86 -5.14 -6.39
C SER A 21 13.37 -4.78 -6.33
N LEU A 22 12.97 -3.94 -5.38
CA LEU A 22 11.57 -3.52 -5.26
C LEU A 22 11.09 -2.85 -6.54
N GLU A 23 11.96 -2.04 -7.17
CA GLU A 23 11.64 -1.37 -8.43
C GLU A 23 11.32 -2.37 -9.56
N GLN A 24 12.00 -3.51 -9.58
CA GLN A 24 11.80 -4.53 -10.62
C GLN A 24 10.59 -5.43 -10.35
N VAL A 25 10.36 -5.83 -9.10
CA VAL A 25 9.25 -6.75 -8.78
C VAL A 25 7.91 -6.02 -8.63
N CYS A 26 7.92 -4.73 -8.37
CA CYS A 26 6.69 -3.95 -8.22
C CYS A 26 5.96 -3.84 -9.54
N ASN A 27 4.80 -4.49 -9.62
CA ASN A 27 3.95 -4.49 -10.80
C ASN A 27 2.82 -3.47 -10.72
N ALA A 28 2.85 -2.58 -9.73
CA ALA A 28 1.79 -1.61 -9.55
C ALA A 28 1.72 -0.63 -10.73
N SER A 29 0.49 -0.18 -11.00
CA SER A 29 0.25 0.79 -12.06
C SER A 29 0.67 2.20 -11.63
N ASP A 30 0.62 3.14 -12.57
CA ASP A 30 0.80 4.56 -12.27
C ASP A 30 -0.50 5.26 -11.88
N GLY A 31 -1.56 4.50 -11.64
CA GLY A 31 -2.86 5.02 -11.20
C GLY A 31 -2.88 5.39 -9.73
N SER A 32 -4.06 5.80 -9.27
CA SER A 32 -4.29 6.27 -7.90
C SER A 32 -5.14 5.27 -7.12
N GLY A 33 -4.77 5.02 -5.89
CA GLY A 33 -5.51 4.07 -5.07
C GLY A 33 -4.78 3.72 -3.79
N VAL A 34 -4.94 2.48 -3.36
CA VAL A 34 -4.40 1.98 -2.10
C VAL A 34 -3.51 0.77 -2.32
N PHE A 35 -2.62 0.53 -1.37
CA PHE A 35 -1.84 -0.71 -1.33
C PHE A 35 -1.78 -1.25 0.10
N LEU A 36 -1.82 -2.57 0.20
CA LEU A 36 -1.78 -3.30 1.46
C LEU A 36 -0.51 -4.15 1.47
N VAL A 37 0.24 -4.09 2.57
CA VAL A 37 1.49 -4.82 2.74
C VAL A 37 1.32 -5.87 3.81
N TYR A 38 1.58 -7.11 3.46
CA TYR A 38 1.51 -8.25 4.37
C TYR A 38 2.91 -8.81 4.62
N ALA A 39 3.20 -9.10 5.89
CA ALA A 39 4.35 -9.94 6.23
C ALA A 39 3.93 -11.40 6.07
N VAL A 40 4.68 -12.16 5.30
CA VAL A 40 4.38 -13.56 5.01
C VAL A 40 5.29 -14.45 5.83
N GLY A 41 4.70 -15.19 6.75
CA GLY A 41 5.37 -16.21 7.57
C GLY A 41 4.45 -17.44 7.63
N ASP A 42 4.34 -18.08 8.78
CA ASP A 42 3.39 -19.15 9.00
C ASP A 42 1.96 -18.64 8.78
N GLU A 43 1.71 -17.40 9.19
CA GLU A 43 0.47 -16.70 8.91
C GLU A 43 0.81 -15.40 8.17
N LYS A 44 -0.17 -14.90 7.42
CA LYS A 44 -0.05 -13.65 6.68
C LYS A 44 -0.64 -12.53 7.52
N GLU A 45 0.18 -11.56 7.89
CA GLU A 45 -0.21 -10.43 8.75
C GLU A 45 -0.18 -9.13 7.97
N LEU A 46 -1.28 -8.37 8.00
CA LEU A 46 -1.31 -7.02 7.43
C LEU A 46 -0.48 -6.09 8.33
N ILE A 47 0.56 -5.50 7.78
CA ILE A 47 1.47 -4.62 8.54
C ILE A 47 1.43 -3.17 8.08
N MET A 48 0.86 -2.88 6.92
CA MET A 48 0.77 -1.51 6.42
C MET A 48 -0.34 -1.35 5.39
N VAL A 49 -0.99 -0.19 5.42
CA VAL A 49 -1.87 0.29 4.36
C VAL A 49 -1.41 1.67 3.96
N GLY A 50 -1.30 1.92 2.66
CA GLY A 50 -0.94 3.23 2.14
C GLY A 50 -1.83 3.62 0.97
N SER A 51 -1.74 4.88 0.56
CA SER A 51 -2.52 5.38 -0.56
C SER A 51 -1.78 6.47 -1.31
N THR A 52 -2.22 6.74 -2.54
CA THR A 52 -1.72 7.86 -3.34
C THR A 52 -2.85 8.41 -4.22
N GLY A 53 -2.79 9.71 -4.48
CA GLY A 53 -3.78 10.44 -5.26
C GLY A 53 -4.65 11.34 -4.40
N THR A 54 -4.88 12.55 -4.88
CA THR A 54 -5.67 13.56 -4.16
C THR A 54 -6.86 13.96 -5.02
N VAL A 55 -8.07 13.88 -4.45
CA VAL A 55 -9.28 14.36 -5.12
C VAL A 55 -9.46 15.83 -4.73
N GLN A 56 -9.55 16.69 -5.77
CA GLN A 56 -9.66 18.13 -5.59
C GLN A 56 -11.11 18.54 -5.37
N ASN A 57 -11.31 19.80 -4.97
CA ASN A 57 -12.65 20.33 -4.66
C ASN A 57 -13.64 20.14 -5.81
N ASP A 58 -13.17 20.29 -7.07
CA ASP A 58 -14.01 20.15 -8.24
C ASP A 58 -14.26 18.68 -8.67
N GLY A 59 -13.79 17.72 -7.87
CA GLY A 59 -13.93 16.31 -8.16
C GLY A 59 -12.86 15.73 -9.05
N SER A 60 -11.93 16.54 -9.54
CA SER A 60 -10.83 16.05 -10.38
C SER A 60 -9.74 15.41 -9.53
N LEU A 61 -9.02 14.46 -10.12
CA LEU A 61 -7.92 13.78 -9.47
C LEU A 61 -6.61 14.48 -9.78
N LYS A 62 -5.87 14.83 -8.72
CA LYS A 62 -4.47 15.24 -8.85
C LYS A 62 -3.61 14.01 -8.74
N ILE A 63 -3.10 13.54 -9.86
CA ILE A 63 -2.24 12.36 -9.92
C ILE A 63 -0.83 12.77 -9.49
N LYS A 64 -0.29 12.06 -8.50
CA LYS A 64 1.11 12.19 -8.15
C LYS A 64 1.95 11.48 -9.21
N ASN A 65 3.07 12.06 -9.58
CA ASN A 65 3.96 11.55 -10.61
C ASN A 65 4.32 10.09 -10.32
N GLY A 66 4.04 9.19 -11.28
CA GLY A 66 4.32 7.77 -11.15
C GLY A 66 3.30 6.96 -10.36
N GLY A 67 2.30 7.58 -9.73
CA GLY A 67 1.17 6.92 -9.10
C GLY A 67 1.54 5.88 -8.04
N LEU A 68 0.83 4.76 -8.03
CA LEU A 68 1.02 3.68 -7.05
C LEU A 68 2.45 3.13 -7.07
N LYS A 69 2.99 2.85 -8.25
CA LYS A 69 4.35 2.30 -8.35
C LYS A 69 5.38 3.22 -7.72
N GLU A 70 5.34 4.51 -8.07
CA GLU A 70 6.27 5.49 -7.53
C GLU A 70 6.11 5.62 -6.01
N LYS A 71 4.88 5.66 -5.52
CA LYS A 71 4.61 5.75 -4.09
C LYS A 71 5.15 4.55 -3.33
N ILE A 72 4.99 3.35 -3.85
CA ILE A 72 5.48 2.13 -3.20
C ILE A 72 7.01 2.11 -3.20
N VAL A 73 7.65 2.36 -4.34
CA VAL A 73 9.09 2.20 -4.52
C VAL A 73 9.87 3.34 -3.87
N GLU A 74 9.45 4.58 -4.12
CA GLU A 74 10.20 5.78 -3.73
C GLU A 74 9.65 6.49 -2.49
N GLY A 75 8.46 6.10 -1.99
CA GLY A 75 7.91 6.71 -0.78
C GLY A 75 8.83 6.54 0.41
N HIS A 76 8.92 7.57 1.26
CA HIS A 76 9.77 7.52 2.45
C HIS A 76 9.07 6.81 3.59
N GLN A 77 9.80 5.93 4.25
CA GLN A 77 9.32 5.20 5.42
C GLN A 77 10.53 4.66 6.19
N PHE A 78 10.50 4.82 7.51
CA PHE A 78 11.58 4.45 8.44
C PHE A 78 12.82 5.34 8.33
N ALA A 79 13.07 5.98 7.18
CA ALA A 79 14.20 6.85 6.94
C ALA A 79 13.85 7.84 5.82
N LYS A 80 14.74 8.81 5.56
CA LYS A 80 14.56 9.79 4.49
C LYS A 80 15.02 9.25 3.14
N THR A 81 14.78 7.96 2.89
CA THR A 81 15.11 7.29 1.64
C THR A 81 13.88 6.53 1.14
N GLY A 82 13.89 6.18 -0.15
CA GLY A 82 12.80 5.39 -0.73
C GLY A 82 12.67 4.01 -0.09
N ARG A 83 11.47 3.44 -0.17
CA ARG A 83 11.18 2.10 0.36
C ARG A 83 12.05 1.03 -0.25
N LYS A 84 12.52 1.23 -1.49
CA LYS A 84 13.46 0.30 -2.12
C LYS A 84 14.73 0.08 -1.28
N TYR A 85 15.08 1.03 -0.41
CA TYR A 85 16.19 0.90 0.53
C TYR A 85 15.74 0.63 1.96
N SER A 86 14.69 1.31 2.42
CA SER A 86 14.26 1.22 3.82
C SER A 86 13.53 -0.08 4.13
N TRP A 87 12.79 -0.64 3.19
CA TRP A 87 12.09 -1.90 3.43
C TRP A 87 13.03 -3.07 3.66
N PRO A 88 14.04 -3.34 2.79
CA PRO A 88 14.97 -4.44 3.07
C PRO A 88 15.67 -4.29 4.42
N ALA A 89 16.05 -3.07 4.78
CA ALA A 89 16.71 -2.82 6.06
C ALA A 89 15.79 -3.12 7.25
N GLN A 90 14.54 -2.64 7.20
CA GLN A 90 13.56 -2.86 8.27
C GLN A 90 13.15 -4.33 8.36
N MET A 91 13.00 -5.00 7.22
CA MET A 91 12.70 -6.44 7.20
C MET A 91 13.78 -7.25 7.92
N LYS A 92 15.05 -6.92 7.71
CA LYS A 92 16.15 -7.59 8.40
C LYS A 92 16.10 -7.36 9.90
N ILE A 93 15.79 -6.15 10.34
CA ILE A 93 15.65 -5.81 11.76
C ILE A 93 14.55 -6.64 12.40
N GLU A 94 13.42 -6.81 11.71
CA GLU A 94 12.24 -7.52 12.25
C GLU A 94 12.22 -9.01 11.90
N THR A 95 13.22 -9.50 11.19
CA THR A 95 13.29 -10.91 10.74
C THR A 95 12.09 -11.28 9.86
N ILE A 96 11.69 -10.39 8.97
CA ILE A 96 10.66 -10.65 7.98
C ILE A 96 11.36 -11.06 6.68
N SER A 97 11.06 -12.25 6.18
CA SER A 97 11.71 -12.77 4.97
C SER A 97 11.01 -12.34 3.68
N THR A 98 9.68 -12.21 3.71
CA THR A 98 8.88 -11.96 2.51
C THR A 98 7.74 -11.00 2.82
N LEU A 99 7.52 -10.05 1.92
CA LEU A 99 6.32 -9.22 1.90
C LEU A 99 5.46 -9.62 0.71
N GLU A 100 4.14 -9.54 0.89
CA GLU A 100 3.20 -9.53 -0.21
C GLU A 100 2.52 -8.17 -0.25
N VAL A 101 2.55 -7.53 -1.40
CA VAL A 101 1.92 -6.22 -1.60
C VAL A 101 0.76 -6.40 -2.57
N VAL A 102 -0.44 -6.00 -2.11
CA VAL A 102 -1.66 -6.04 -2.94
C VAL A 102 -2.08 -4.60 -3.17
N TRP A 103 -2.28 -4.21 -4.43
CA TRP A 103 -2.64 -2.83 -4.75
C TRP A 103 -3.93 -2.79 -5.57
N TYR A 104 -4.63 -1.68 -5.43
CA TYR A 104 -5.92 -1.45 -6.09
C TYR A 104 -5.95 -0.02 -6.61
N GLU A 105 -6.30 0.17 -7.89
CA GLU A 105 -6.72 1.49 -8.35
C GLU A 105 -8.14 1.72 -7.85
N THR A 106 -8.31 2.77 -7.07
CA THR A 106 -9.62 3.08 -6.49
C THR A 106 -10.30 4.26 -7.18
N PHE A 107 -9.52 5.12 -7.84
CA PHE A 107 -10.05 6.30 -8.51
C PHE A 107 -9.54 6.36 -9.95
N ASN A 108 -10.41 6.03 -10.89
CA ASN A 108 -10.15 6.04 -12.32
C ASN A 108 -11.45 6.32 -13.06
N GLU A 109 -11.51 6.07 -14.36
CA GLU A 109 -12.72 6.31 -15.14
C GLU A 109 -13.94 5.49 -14.68
N LYS A 110 -13.70 4.29 -14.17
CA LYS A 110 -14.75 3.34 -13.80
C LYS A 110 -15.08 3.34 -12.30
N SER A 111 -14.19 3.82 -11.47
CA SER A 111 -14.33 3.79 -10.01
C SER A 111 -14.00 5.16 -9.44
N LYS A 112 -14.74 5.58 -8.42
CA LYS A 112 -14.58 6.90 -7.80
C LYS A 112 -14.35 6.80 -6.29
N GLY A 113 -13.60 5.78 -5.85
CA GLY A 113 -13.20 5.65 -4.45
C GLY A 113 -12.04 6.60 -4.14
N ILE A 114 -12.28 7.61 -3.31
CA ILE A 114 -11.23 8.55 -2.89
C ILE A 114 -10.16 7.73 -2.17
N PRO A 115 -8.88 7.78 -2.62
CA PRO A 115 -7.85 6.88 -2.08
C PRO A 115 -7.69 6.96 -0.56
N THR A 116 -7.66 8.15 0.02
CA THR A 116 -7.55 8.30 1.47
C THR A 116 -8.79 7.81 2.22
N SER A 117 -9.97 7.90 1.61
CA SER A 117 -11.19 7.35 2.20
C SER A 117 -11.16 5.82 2.22
N VAL A 118 -10.72 5.20 1.13
CA VAL A 118 -10.59 3.74 1.06
C VAL A 118 -9.54 3.25 2.03
N GLU A 119 -8.41 3.93 2.09
CA GLU A 119 -7.35 3.65 3.08
C GLU A 119 -7.92 3.69 4.50
N GLY A 120 -8.66 4.74 4.81
CA GLY A 120 -9.27 4.90 6.14
C GLY A 120 -10.26 3.80 6.47
N GLN A 121 -11.03 3.32 5.49
CA GLN A 121 -11.98 2.21 5.70
C GLN A 121 -11.24 0.92 6.05
N VAL A 122 -10.18 0.61 5.33
CA VAL A 122 -9.37 -0.58 5.61
C VAL A 122 -8.73 -0.48 6.99
N LEU A 123 -8.16 0.67 7.31
CA LEU A 123 -7.54 0.90 8.63
C LEU A 123 -8.58 0.84 9.75
N GLN A 124 -9.79 1.38 9.54
CA GLN A 124 -10.86 1.30 10.53
C GLN A 124 -11.26 -0.15 10.79
N ASN A 125 -11.39 -0.96 9.74
CA ASN A 125 -11.73 -2.38 9.89
C ASN A 125 -10.64 -3.12 10.66
N PHE A 126 -9.38 -2.84 10.36
CA PHE A 126 -8.26 -3.44 11.10
C PHE A 126 -8.28 -3.01 12.57
N PHE A 127 -8.52 -1.73 12.83
CA PHE A 127 -8.59 -1.20 14.20
C PHE A 127 -9.74 -1.85 14.98
N ASP A 128 -10.91 -2.01 14.36
CA ASP A 128 -12.06 -2.60 15.02
C ASP A 128 -11.79 -4.05 15.44
N GLU A 129 -11.01 -4.79 14.65
CA GLU A 129 -10.68 -6.18 14.95
C GLU A 129 -9.50 -6.33 15.91
N ASN A 130 -8.55 -5.40 15.91
CA ASN A 130 -7.27 -5.57 16.60
C ASN A 130 -7.01 -4.55 17.71
N GLY A 131 -7.79 -3.48 17.77
CA GLY A 131 -7.59 -2.41 18.76
C GLY A 131 -6.34 -1.56 18.54
N ARG A 132 -5.73 -1.66 17.36
CA ARG A 132 -4.53 -0.91 16.99
C ARG A 132 -4.46 -0.78 15.48
N LEU A 133 -3.54 0.05 14.98
CA LEU A 133 -3.22 0.12 13.56
C LEU A 133 -2.24 -1.00 13.18
N PRO A 134 -2.12 -1.33 11.88
CA PRO A 134 -1.03 -2.19 11.41
C PRO A 134 0.32 -1.63 11.87
N LYS A 135 1.26 -2.51 12.22
CA LYS A 135 2.46 -2.08 12.96
C LYS A 135 3.36 -1.10 12.24
N TRP A 136 3.30 -1.02 10.90
CA TRP A 136 4.08 -0.05 10.13
C TRP A 136 3.33 1.25 9.87
N ASN A 137 2.06 1.35 10.23
CA ASN A 137 1.32 2.62 10.23
C ASN A 137 1.49 3.29 11.59
N VAL A 138 2.32 4.33 11.65
CA VAL A 138 2.58 5.02 12.93
C VAL A 138 1.43 5.92 13.36
N ALA A 139 0.62 6.38 12.41
CA ALA A 139 -0.55 7.22 12.67
C ALA A 139 -1.47 7.23 11.45
N PHE A 140 -2.67 7.70 11.69
CA PHE A 140 -3.61 7.96 10.59
C PHE A 140 -4.54 9.10 10.94
#